data_b1d5e62e17c93e4680dadb7f69e70094
#
_entry.id   b1d5e62e17c93e4680dadb7f69e70094
#
_cell.length_a   1.000
_cell.length_b   1.000
_cell.length_c   1.000
_cell.angle_alpha   90.00
_cell.angle_beta   90.00
_cell.angle_gamma   90.00
#
_symmetry.space_group_name_H-M   'P 1'
#
loop_
_entity.id
_entity.type
_entity.pdbx_description
1 polymer ?
#
loop_
_entity_poly.entity_id
_entity_poly.type
_entity_poly.pdbx_seq_one_letter_code
_entity_poly.pdbx_strand_id
1 'polypeptide(L)'
;MFAMMIRSLIASETQVRDAAATLADIDHALASEQALAAIVKGLPAEVINGVRKALTTERREIQRLIDAYERAKVGDIELMRKNAGHDPGAALIVARLAQGLTQKELARKLGLREQAVQRYEVEKYRGISLFNYLKFASVLGVEWRIGYGPGLRDGWALAKDISPAEARKVLKHARDHKWFDEAEPNSDEDGLDQLKR
;
A
#
# COMPACT_ATOMS: atom_id res chain seq x y z
N MET A 1 14.86 -16.42 -2.28
CA MET A 1 14.32 -15.38 -3.19
C MET A 1 12.95 -14.85 -2.76
N PHE A 2 12.33 -15.39 -1.71
CA PHE A 2 11.02 -14.98 -1.15
C PHE A 2 11.08 -13.80 -0.15
N ALA A 3 12.18 -13.62 0.56
CA ALA A 3 12.33 -12.63 1.64
C ALA A 3 12.31 -11.16 1.21
N MET A 4 12.34 -10.87 -0.09
CA MET A 4 12.41 -9.49 -0.60
C MET A 4 11.03 -8.83 -0.80
N MET A 5 9.93 -9.57 -0.65
CA MET A 5 8.56 -9.10 -0.99
C MET A 5 7.74 -8.57 0.18
N ILE A 6 8.10 -8.91 1.43
CA ILE A 6 7.34 -8.48 2.62
C ILE A 6 8.03 -7.26 3.26
N ARG A 7 8.21 -6.15 2.52
CA ARG A 7 9.06 -5.07 3.05
C ARG A 7 8.36 -3.97 3.85
N SER A 8 7.02 -3.91 3.95
CA SER A 8 6.43 -2.86 4.79
C SER A 8 5.00 -3.07 5.29
N LEU A 9 4.18 -3.91 4.66
CA LEU A 9 2.76 -4.00 5.00
C LEU A 9 2.16 -5.35 4.57
N ILE A 10 1.39 -5.98 5.45
CA ILE A 10 0.50 -7.10 5.13
C ILE A 10 -0.89 -6.52 4.86
N ALA A 11 -1.50 -6.89 3.75
CA ALA A 11 -2.78 -6.34 3.29
C ALA A 11 -3.93 -7.38 3.22
N SER A 12 -3.62 -8.68 3.36
CA SER A 12 -4.61 -9.75 3.21
C SER A 12 -4.31 -10.96 4.09
N GLU A 13 -5.34 -11.77 4.38
CA GLU A 13 -5.22 -13.04 5.10
C GLU A 13 -4.28 -14.03 4.42
N THR A 14 -4.22 -14.02 3.10
CA THR A 14 -3.28 -14.87 2.34
C THR A 14 -1.84 -14.50 2.68
N GLN A 15 -1.54 -13.17 2.68
CA GLN A 15 -0.21 -12.71 3.05
C GLN A 15 0.14 -12.99 4.52
N VAL A 16 -0.84 -12.97 5.42
CA VAL A 16 -0.63 -13.40 6.83
C VAL A 16 -0.23 -14.87 6.87
N ARG A 17 -0.93 -15.74 6.15
CA ARG A 17 -0.60 -17.19 6.13
C ARG A 17 0.79 -17.44 5.55
N ASP A 18 1.15 -16.77 4.48
CA ASP A 18 2.48 -16.88 3.86
C ASP A 18 3.57 -16.38 4.82
N ALA A 19 3.33 -15.27 5.50
CA ALA A 19 4.23 -14.72 6.51
C ALA A 19 4.37 -15.66 7.71
N ALA A 20 3.28 -16.25 8.18
CA ALA A 20 3.29 -17.23 9.28
C ALA A 20 4.05 -18.51 8.91
N ALA A 21 3.92 -19.00 7.67
CA ALA A 21 4.70 -20.14 7.18
C ALA A 21 6.21 -19.81 7.17
N THR A 22 6.58 -18.64 6.63
CA THR A 22 7.97 -18.17 6.66
C THR A 22 8.50 -18.04 8.09
N LEU A 23 7.68 -17.55 9.02
CA LEU A 23 8.04 -17.44 10.43
C LEU A 23 8.33 -18.82 11.04
N ALA A 24 7.50 -19.81 10.73
CA ALA A 24 7.69 -21.18 11.20
C ALA A 24 8.99 -21.80 10.67
N ASP A 25 9.33 -21.56 9.40
CA ASP A 25 10.58 -22.02 8.80
C ASP A 25 11.80 -21.38 9.48
N ILE A 26 11.73 -20.07 9.77
CA ILE A 26 12.80 -19.36 10.50
C ILE A 26 12.90 -19.89 11.93
N ASP A 27 11.79 -20.12 12.61
CA ASP A 27 11.77 -20.68 13.97
C ASP A 27 12.39 -22.09 14.00
N HIS A 28 12.06 -22.91 12.99
CA HIS A 28 12.68 -24.22 12.85
C HIS A 28 14.21 -24.11 12.64
N ALA A 29 14.66 -23.20 11.78
CA ALA A 29 16.08 -22.96 11.53
C ALA A 29 16.84 -22.48 12.79
N LEU A 30 16.18 -21.69 13.64
CA LEU A 30 16.76 -21.14 14.86
C LEU A 30 16.61 -22.05 16.09
N ALA A 31 15.81 -23.12 16.01
CA ALA A 31 15.47 -23.98 17.15
C ALA A 31 16.70 -24.68 17.76
N SER A 32 17.72 -24.99 16.94
CA SER A 32 18.97 -25.61 17.43
C SER A 32 20.14 -25.22 16.54
N GLU A 33 21.37 -25.41 17.12
CA GLU A 33 22.59 -25.22 16.32
C GLU A 33 22.69 -26.22 15.17
N GLN A 34 22.21 -27.43 15.40
CA GLN A 34 22.22 -28.50 14.40
C GLN A 34 21.25 -28.16 13.22
N ALA A 35 20.06 -27.62 13.49
CA ALA A 35 19.11 -27.19 12.47
C ALA A 35 19.72 -26.09 11.61
N LEU A 36 20.32 -25.08 12.24
CA LEU A 36 20.99 -24.00 11.51
C LEU A 36 22.21 -24.53 10.72
N ALA A 37 23.04 -25.38 11.34
CA ALA A 37 24.21 -25.98 10.71
C ALA A 37 23.86 -26.83 9.50
N ALA A 38 22.69 -27.49 9.48
CA ALA A 38 22.20 -28.25 8.33
C ALA A 38 21.91 -27.36 7.12
N ILE A 39 21.40 -26.14 7.36
CA ILE A 39 21.08 -25.15 6.31
C ILE A 39 22.35 -24.47 5.77
N VAL A 40 23.29 -24.13 6.67
CA VAL A 40 24.50 -23.36 6.34
C VAL A 40 25.75 -24.25 6.25
N LYS A 41 25.57 -25.50 5.87
CA LYS A 41 26.62 -26.51 5.81
C LYS A 41 27.87 -26.04 5.05
N GLY A 42 29.03 -26.14 5.70
CA GLY A 42 30.31 -25.79 5.08
C GLY A 42 30.69 -24.31 5.14
N LEU A 43 29.88 -23.46 5.79
CA LEU A 43 30.21 -22.04 5.96
C LEU A 43 31.11 -21.83 7.22
N PRO A 44 31.99 -20.79 7.20
CA PRO A 44 32.75 -20.38 8.37
C PRO A 44 31.85 -19.94 9.54
N ALA A 45 32.31 -20.12 10.77
CA ALA A 45 31.56 -19.80 11.99
C ALA A 45 31.08 -18.33 12.04
N GLU A 46 31.89 -17.40 11.54
CA GLU A 46 31.53 -15.97 11.46
C GLU A 46 30.31 -15.74 10.55
N VAL A 47 30.25 -16.44 9.40
CA VAL A 47 29.13 -16.38 8.46
C VAL A 47 27.88 -17.00 9.08
N ILE A 48 28.03 -18.13 9.80
CA ILE A 48 26.91 -18.76 10.53
C ILE A 48 26.31 -17.81 11.55
N ASN A 49 27.13 -17.10 12.32
CA ASN A 49 26.68 -16.08 13.26
C ASN A 49 25.96 -14.90 12.56
N GLY A 50 26.47 -14.48 11.39
CA GLY A 50 25.81 -13.48 10.54
C GLY A 50 24.43 -13.93 10.08
N VAL A 51 24.31 -15.16 9.60
CA VAL A 51 23.04 -15.76 9.18
C VAL A 51 22.06 -15.85 10.37
N ARG A 52 22.50 -16.31 11.53
CA ARG A 52 21.66 -16.36 12.75
C ARG A 52 21.11 -14.98 13.10
N LYS A 53 21.96 -13.96 13.09
CA LYS A 53 21.56 -12.58 13.37
C LYS A 53 20.55 -12.05 12.35
N ALA A 54 20.78 -12.33 11.07
CA ALA A 54 19.86 -11.94 9.99
C ALA A 54 18.49 -12.61 10.14
N LEU A 55 18.44 -13.93 10.36
CA LEU A 55 17.20 -14.68 10.58
C LEU A 55 16.45 -14.18 11.84
N THR A 56 17.18 -13.88 12.93
CA THR A 56 16.57 -13.33 14.14
C THR A 56 15.94 -11.95 13.90
N THR A 57 16.58 -11.13 13.08
CA THR A 57 16.06 -9.82 12.70
C THR A 57 14.82 -9.97 11.82
N GLU A 58 14.89 -10.81 10.79
CA GLU A 58 13.78 -11.09 9.87
C GLU A 58 12.57 -11.67 10.61
N ARG A 59 12.81 -12.63 11.53
CA ARG A 59 11.78 -13.17 12.41
C ARG A 59 10.99 -12.07 13.14
N ARG A 60 11.73 -11.12 13.72
CA ARG A 60 11.12 -10.00 14.47
C ARG A 60 10.34 -9.06 13.58
N GLU A 61 10.83 -8.80 12.38
CA GLU A 61 10.15 -7.96 11.40
C GLU A 61 8.86 -8.61 10.90
N ILE A 62 8.89 -9.89 10.54
CA ILE A 62 7.71 -10.64 10.09
C ILE A 62 6.65 -10.67 11.21
N GLN A 63 7.03 -11.01 12.44
CA GLN A 63 6.10 -11.01 13.57
C GLN A 63 5.45 -9.64 13.75
N ARG A 64 6.23 -8.57 13.68
CA ARG A 64 5.71 -7.20 13.79
C ARG A 64 4.70 -6.85 12.70
N LEU A 65 4.89 -7.35 11.47
CA LEU A 65 3.96 -7.11 10.37
C LEU A 65 2.65 -7.89 10.56
N ILE A 66 2.73 -9.12 11.03
CA ILE A 66 1.56 -9.94 11.39
C ILE A 66 0.78 -9.24 12.51
N ASP A 67 1.46 -8.84 13.60
CA ASP A 67 0.85 -8.16 14.73
C ASP A 67 0.15 -6.84 14.30
N ALA A 68 0.78 -6.10 13.39
CA ALA A 68 0.20 -4.86 12.86
C ALA A 68 -1.09 -5.11 12.09
N TYR A 69 -1.14 -6.18 11.29
CA TYR A 69 -2.33 -6.58 10.55
C TYR A 69 -3.46 -7.02 11.49
N GLU A 70 -3.17 -7.89 12.46
CA GLU A 70 -4.18 -8.39 13.40
C GLU A 70 -4.74 -7.26 14.28
N ARG A 71 -3.90 -6.32 14.71
CA ARG A 71 -4.34 -5.13 15.44
C ARG A 71 -5.23 -4.23 14.58
N ALA A 72 -4.88 -4.06 13.30
CA ALA A 72 -5.68 -3.26 12.38
C ALA A 72 -7.09 -3.84 12.17
N LYS A 73 -7.25 -5.16 12.16
CA LYS A 73 -8.56 -5.83 12.06
C LYS A 73 -9.51 -5.48 13.22
N VAL A 74 -8.98 -5.18 14.39
CA VAL A 74 -9.77 -4.76 15.56
C VAL A 74 -9.78 -3.23 15.74
N GLY A 75 -9.38 -2.49 14.72
CA GLY A 75 -9.45 -1.02 14.68
C GLY A 75 -8.20 -0.30 15.19
N ASP A 76 -7.18 -1.00 15.70
CA ASP A 76 -5.92 -0.40 16.10
C ASP A 76 -4.94 -0.32 14.93
N ILE A 77 -5.01 0.77 14.18
CA ILE A 77 -4.24 0.98 12.95
C ILE A 77 -2.88 1.67 13.17
N GLU A 78 -2.55 2.06 14.39
CA GLU A 78 -1.40 2.93 14.65
C GLU A 78 -0.06 2.30 14.20
N LEU A 79 0.14 1.02 14.51
CA LEU A 79 1.35 0.31 14.09
C LEU A 79 1.43 0.17 12.57
N MET A 80 0.29 -0.11 11.93
CA MET A 80 0.21 -0.24 10.48
C MET A 80 0.45 1.11 9.78
N ARG A 81 -0.12 2.19 10.31
CA ARG A 81 0.10 3.57 9.84
C ARG A 81 1.58 3.96 9.94
N LYS A 82 2.24 3.61 11.04
CA LYS A 82 3.68 3.82 11.21
C LYS A 82 4.51 3.04 10.19
N ASN A 83 4.13 1.80 9.90
CA ASN A 83 4.79 0.97 8.90
C ASN A 83 4.55 1.47 7.46
N ALA A 84 3.38 2.05 7.18
CA ALA A 84 3.06 2.65 5.89
C ALA A 84 3.91 3.91 5.61
N GLY A 85 4.27 4.65 6.66
CA GLY A 85 5.07 5.87 6.53
C GLY A 85 4.38 6.93 5.66
N HIS A 86 5.11 7.44 4.66
CA HIS A 86 4.62 8.42 3.69
C HIS A 86 4.25 7.81 2.33
N ASP A 87 4.14 6.48 2.23
CA ASP A 87 3.75 5.80 0.99
C ASP A 87 2.23 6.00 0.77
N PRO A 88 1.83 6.75 -0.27
CA PRO A 88 0.42 7.05 -0.52
C PRO A 88 -0.39 5.80 -0.86
N GLY A 89 0.20 4.82 -1.52
CA GLY A 89 -0.47 3.55 -1.81
C GLY A 89 -0.68 2.70 -0.55
N ALA A 90 0.31 2.67 0.34
CA ALA A 90 0.16 2.03 1.64
C ALA A 90 -0.93 2.71 2.49
N ALA A 91 -1.09 4.03 2.38
CA ALA A 91 -2.14 4.76 3.09
C ALA A 91 -3.55 4.30 2.68
N LEU A 92 -3.79 3.99 1.39
CA LEU A 92 -5.07 3.42 0.93
C LEU A 92 -5.33 2.03 1.53
N ILE A 93 -4.30 1.19 1.61
CA ILE A 93 -4.42 -0.15 2.23
C ILE A 93 -4.78 -0.01 3.71
N VAL A 94 -4.09 0.86 4.44
CA VAL A 94 -4.36 1.12 5.86
C VAL A 94 -5.78 1.65 6.05
N ALA A 95 -6.23 2.59 5.21
CA ALA A 95 -7.58 3.15 5.28
C ALA A 95 -8.67 2.08 5.03
N ARG A 96 -8.45 1.16 4.09
CA ARG A 96 -9.35 0.04 3.85
C ARG A 96 -9.46 -0.86 5.09
N LEU A 97 -8.33 -1.25 5.65
CA LEU A 97 -8.28 -2.11 6.84
C LEU A 97 -8.89 -1.41 8.06
N ALA A 98 -8.65 -0.11 8.23
CA ALA A 98 -9.24 0.70 9.28
C ALA A 98 -10.78 0.71 9.25
N GLN A 99 -11.36 0.59 8.06
CA GLN A 99 -12.81 0.47 7.85
C GLN A 99 -13.32 -0.97 7.93
N GLY A 100 -12.46 -1.94 8.23
CA GLY A 100 -12.82 -3.36 8.25
C GLY A 100 -13.20 -3.93 6.87
N LEU A 101 -12.89 -3.22 5.78
CA LEU A 101 -13.27 -3.65 4.44
C LEU A 101 -12.33 -4.72 3.90
N THR A 102 -12.91 -5.79 3.37
CA THR A 102 -12.19 -6.75 2.54
C THR A 102 -11.88 -6.16 1.17
N GLN A 103 -10.92 -6.74 0.44
CA GLN A 103 -10.63 -6.35 -0.95
C GLN A 103 -11.86 -6.50 -1.85
N LYS A 104 -12.66 -7.54 -1.63
CA LYS A 104 -13.92 -7.80 -2.33
C LYS A 104 -14.97 -6.71 -2.08
N GLU A 105 -15.10 -6.27 -0.85
CA GLU A 105 -16.05 -5.20 -0.50
C GLU A 105 -15.62 -3.85 -1.06
N LEU A 106 -14.32 -3.54 -1.02
CA LEU A 106 -13.79 -2.34 -1.66
C LEU A 106 -14.00 -2.39 -3.18
N ALA A 107 -13.73 -3.52 -3.83
CA ALA A 107 -13.96 -3.72 -5.24
C ALA A 107 -15.43 -3.46 -5.60
N ARG A 108 -16.37 -4.02 -4.82
CA ARG A 108 -17.81 -3.77 -5.03
C ARG A 108 -18.18 -2.30 -4.92
N LYS A 109 -17.64 -1.58 -3.92
CA LYS A 109 -17.89 -0.13 -3.75
C LYS A 109 -17.39 0.70 -4.94
N LEU A 110 -16.34 0.26 -5.59
CA LEU A 110 -15.70 0.93 -6.72
C LEU A 110 -16.20 0.47 -8.10
N GLY A 111 -17.06 -0.57 -8.15
CA GLY A 111 -17.48 -1.19 -9.41
C GLY A 111 -16.36 -1.98 -10.10
N LEU A 112 -15.38 -2.47 -9.34
CA LEU A 112 -14.22 -3.20 -9.85
C LEU A 112 -14.32 -4.71 -9.54
N ARG A 113 -13.50 -5.50 -10.22
CA ARG A 113 -13.27 -6.91 -9.85
C ARG A 113 -12.31 -6.99 -8.66
N GLU A 114 -12.53 -7.94 -7.77
CA GLU A 114 -11.66 -8.17 -6.60
C GLU A 114 -10.18 -8.33 -6.98
N GLN A 115 -9.90 -9.08 -8.05
CA GLN A 115 -8.55 -9.30 -8.58
C GLN A 115 -7.84 -7.98 -8.97
N ALA A 116 -8.59 -6.97 -9.43
CA ALA A 116 -8.01 -5.67 -9.74
C ALA A 116 -7.54 -4.95 -8.46
N VAL A 117 -8.35 -4.98 -7.41
CA VAL A 117 -7.98 -4.41 -6.09
C VAL A 117 -6.78 -5.16 -5.52
N GLN A 118 -6.77 -6.51 -5.59
CA GLN A 118 -5.63 -7.32 -5.14
C GLN A 118 -4.34 -6.91 -5.85
N ARG A 119 -4.37 -6.79 -7.18
CA ARG A 119 -3.21 -6.36 -7.96
C ARG A 119 -2.74 -4.96 -7.56
N TYR A 120 -3.65 -4.01 -7.44
CA TYR A 120 -3.30 -2.66 -7.01
C TYR A 120 -2.66 -2.62 -5.62
N GLU A 121 -3.16 -3.40 -4.67
CA GLU A 121 -2.58 -3.46 -3.33
C GLU A 121 -1.21 -4.15 -3.30
N VAL A 122 -1.01 -5.22 -4.08
CA VAL A 122 0.31 -5.86 -4.23
C VAL A 122 1.35 -4.88 -4.77
N GLU A 123 0.96 -4.06 -5.75
CA GLU A 123 1.81 -3.03 -6.34
C GLU A 123 1.84 -1.73 -5.53
N LYS A 124 1.14 -1.68 -4.39
CA LYS A 124 0.94 -0.46 -3.58
C LYS A 124 0.45 0.71 -4.42
N TYR A 125 -0.49 0.44 -5.31
CA TYR A 125 -1.09 1.42 -6.21
C TYR A 125 -0.11 2.20 -7.10
N ARG A 126 1.12 1.72 -7.32
CA ARG A 126 2.15 2.45 -8.08
C ARG A 126 1.84 2.63 -9.55
N GLY A 127 1.10 1.70 -10.15
CA GLY A 127 0.71 1.73 -11.56
C GLY A 127 -0.64 2.41 -11.83
N ILE A 128 -1.28 2.96 -10.80
CA ILE A 128 -2.61 3.55 -10.93
C ILE A 128 -2.53 5.02 -11.37
N SER A 129 -3.44 5.47 -12.23
CA SER A 129 -3.54 6.88 -12.55
C SER A 129 -3.96 7.71 -11.32
N LEU A 130 -3.58 8.98 -11.28
CA LEU A 130 -3.98 9.89 -10.20
C LEU A 130 -5.51 9.95 -10.05
N PHE A 131 -6.23 9.94 -11.17
CA PHE A 131 -7.70 9.95 -11.16
C PHE A 131 -8.27 8.72 -10.45
N ASN A 132 -7.77 7.54 -10.76
CA ASN A 132 -8.19 6.32 -10.09
C ASN A 132 -7.75 6.31 -8.61
N TYR A 133 -6.53 6.79 -8.31
CA TYR A 133 -6.10 6.96 -6.92
C TYR A 133 -7.10 7.81 -6.12
N LEU A 134 -7.53 8.93 -6.67
CA LEU A 134 -8.50 9.82 -6.01
C LEU A 134 -9.87 9.16 -5.84
N LYS A 135 -10.32 8.29 -6.75
CA LYS A 135 -11.52 7.48 -6.55
C LYS A 135 -11.39 6.56 -5.34
N PHE A 136 -10.27 5.85 -5.21
CA PHE A 136 -10.00 5.01 -4.04
C PHE A 136 -9.94 5.85 -2.77
N ALA A 137 -9.20 6.95 -2.78
CA ALA A 137 -9.07 7.86 -1.65
C ALA A 137 -10.43 8.39 -1.18
N SER A 138 -11.30 8.81 -2.11
CA SER A 138 -12.64 9.28 -1.81
C SER A 138 -13.52 8.21 -1.14
N VAL A 139 -13.53 6.99 -1.68
CA VAL A 139 -14.32 5.88 -1.11
C VAL A 139 -13.80 5.47 0.27
N LEU A 140 -12.50 5.61 0.50
CA LEU A 140 -11.82 5.27 1.75
C LEU A 140 -11.71 6.44 2.73
N GLY A 141 -12.25 7.62 2.40
CA GLY A 141 -12.18 8.81 3.26
C GLY A 141 -10.75 9.29 3.52
N VAL A 142 -9.83 9.06 2.57
CA VAL A 142 -8.45 9.51 2.68
C VAL A 142 -8.35 10.94 2.12
N GLU A 143 -7.99 11.88 2.97
CA GLU A 143 -7.70 13.24 2.56
C GLU A 143 -6.27 13.35 2.02
N TRP A 144 -6.14 13.96 0.87
CA TRP A 144 -4.85 14.29 0.27
C TRP A 144 -4.52 15.76 0.51
N ARG A 145 -3.38 16.00 1.12
CA ARG A 145 -2.85 17.37 1.26
C ARG A 145 -1.54 17.46 0.49
N ILE A 146 -1.52 18.30 -0.53
CA ILE A 146 -0.31 18.62 -1.27
C ILE A 146 0.36 19.77 -0.53
N GLY A 147 1.53 19.51 0.05
CA GLY A 147 2.38 20.54 0.63
C GLY A 147 3.44 20.99 -0.37
N TYR A 148 3.57 22.28 -0.56
CA TYR A 148 4.66 22.85 -1.35
C TYR A 148 5.81 23.26 -0.42
N GLY A 149 7.05 23.09 -0.87
CA GLY A 149 8.23 23.53 -0.11
C GLY A 149 8.28 25.05 0.12
N PRO A 150 9.21 25.51 0.96
CA PRO A 150 9.23 26.93 1.45
C PRO A 150 9.24 28.00 0.36
N GLY A 151 9.68 27.69 -0.86
CA GLY A 151 9.74 28.65 -1.96
C GLY A 151 8.42 28.86 -2.73
N LEU A 152 7.36 28.11 -2.41
CA LEU A 152 6.08 28.17 -3.13
C LEU A 152 4.92 28.64 -2.24
N ARG A 153 5.22 29.15 -1.04
CA ARG A 153 4.18 29.56 -0.07
C ARG A 153 3.34 30.74 -0.52
N ASP A 154 3.84 31.58 -1.41
CA ASP A 154 3.21 32.87 -1.73
C ASP A 154 2.35 32.83 -3.00
N GLY A 155 2.23 31.69 -3.68
CA GLY A 155 1.55 31.63 -4.98
C GLY A 155 0.24 30.83 -5.04
N TRP A 156 -0.06 29.98 -4.05
CA TRP A 156 -1.21 29.08 -4.12
C TRP A 156 -2.00 29.06 -2.81
N ALA A 157 -3.10 29.79 -2.81
CA ALA A 157 -4.14 29.57 -1.81
C ALA A 157 -4.60 28.11 -1.88
N LEU A 158 -4.81 27.48 -0.73
CA LEU A 158 -5.42 26.14 -0.67
C LEU A 158 -6.77 26.19 -1.40
N ALA A 159 -7.13 25.10 -2.08
CA ALA A 159 -8.34 25.03 -2.91
C ALA A 159 -9.63 25.53 -2.25
N LYS A 160 -9.71 25.45 -0.90
CA LYS A 160 -10.82 26.02 -0.11
C LYS A 160 -10.87 27.55 -0.08
N ASP A 161 -9.76 28.23 -0.42
CA ASP A 161 -9.63 29.69 -0.42
C ASP A 161 -9.78 30.28 -1.83
N ILE A 162 -9.96 29.42 -2.86
CA ILE A 162 -10.15 29.84 -4.24
C ILE A 162 -11.64 30.11 -4.46
N SER A 163 -11.95 31.33 -4.87
CA SER A 163 -13.32 31.69 -5.24
C SER A 163 -13.78 30.88 -6.47
N PRO A 164 -15.11 30.65 -6.64
CA PRO A 164 -15.63 29.97 -7.82
C PRO A 164 -15.25 30.63 -9.16
N ALA A 165 -14.98 31.94 -9.14
CA ALA A 165 -14.54 32.68 -10.32
C ALA A 165 -13.08 32.38 -10.68
N GLU A 166 -12.20 32.26 -9.67
CA GLU A 166 -10.81 31.88 -9.84
C GLU A 166 -10.67 30.41 -10.26
N ALA A 167 -11.44 29.52 -9.65
CA ALA A 167 -11.49 28.11 -10.06
C ALA A 167 -11.86 27.97 -11.56
N ARG A 168 -12.84 28.76 -12.06
CA ARG A 168 -13.18 28.78 -13.48
C ARG A 168 -12.04 29.29 -14.37
N LYS A 169 -11.28 30.30 -13.93
CA LYS A 169 -10.08 30.76 -14.65
C LYS A 169 -8.99 29.69 -14.74
N VAL A 170 -8.71 28.99 -13.65
CA VAL A 170 -7.74 27.90 -13.64
C VAL A 170 -8.16 26.77 -14.56
N LEU A 171 -9.44 26.34 -14.50
CA LEU A 171 -9.98 25.31 -15.39
C LEU A 171 -9.95 25.72 -16.86
N LYS A 172 -10.24 27.00 -17.17
CA LYS A 172 -10.11 27.53 -18.53
C LYS A 172 -8.66 27.48 -19.00
N HIS A 173 -7.72 27.96 -18.17
CA HIS A 173 -6.29 27.94 -18.49
C HIS A 173 -5.77 26.51 -18.70
N ALA A 174 -6.14 25.57 -17.84
CA ALA A 174 -5.77 24.16 -17.97
C ALA A 174 -6.29 23.54 -19.29
N ARG A 175 -7.51 23.91 -19.71
CA ARG A 175 -8.11 23.48 -20.98
C ARG A 175 -7.39 24.10 -22.18
N ASP A 176 -7.14 25.41 -22.12
CA ASP A 176 -6.49 26.15 -23.20
C ASP A 176 -5.03 25.67 -23.44
N HIS A 177 -4.37 25.13 -22.41
CA HIS A 177 -3.02 24.62 -22.47
C HIS A 177 -2.93 23.09 -22.55
N LYS A 178 -4.06 22.41 -22.81
CA LYS A 178 -4.14 20.94 -22.92
C LYS A 178 -3.45 20.19 -21.77
N TRP A 179 -3.58 20.71 -20.54
CA TRP A 179 -3.06 20.00 -19.36
C TRP A 179 -3.81 18.69 -19.08
N PHE A 180 -4.95 18.54 -19.72
CA PHE A 180 -5.72 17.32 -19.80
C PHE A 180 -5.69 16.88 -21.26
N ASP A 181 -4.55 16.38 -21.75
CA ASP A 181 -4.58 15.59 -22.97
C ASP A 181 -5.56 14.46 -22.73
N GLU A 182 -6.50 14.32 -23.63
CA GLU A 182 -7.40 13.18 -23.68
C GLU A 182 -6.50 11.94 -23.70
N ALA A 183 -6.30 11.34 -22.53
CA ALA A 183 -5.71 10.02 -22.48
C ALA A 183 -6.61 9.15 -23.33
N GLU A 184 -6.06 8.56 -24.40
CA GLU A 184 -6.79 7.60 -25.20
C GLU A 184 -7.48 6.63 -24.23
N PRO A 185 -8.78 6.34 -24.42
CA PRO A 185 -9.48 5.43 -23.52
C PRO A 185 -8.73 4.12 -23.51
N ASN A 186 -8.12 3.81 -22.36
CA ASN A 186 -7.48 2.56 -22.13
C ASN A 186 -8.54 1.50 -22.38
N SER A 187 -8.30 0.53 -23.24
CA SER A 187 -9.20 -0.53 -23.68
C SER A 187 -9.78 -1.40 -22.52
N ASP A 188 -9.58 -0.99 -21.29
CA ASP A 188 -10.16 -1.57 -20.07
C ASP A 188 -11.47 -0.88 -19.62
N GLU A 189 -12.03 0.06 -20.42
CA GLU A 189 -13.26 0.80 -20.08
C GLU A 189 -14.59 0.07 -20.34
N ASP A 190 -14.59 -1.20 -20.69
CA ASP A 190 -15.82 -1.99 -20.86
C ASP A 190 -16.69 -2.15 -19.60
N GLY A 191 -16.34 -1.48 -18.50
CA GLY A 191 -17.06 -1.53 -17.23
C GLY A 191 -17.89 -0.30 -16.85
N LEU A 192 -17.77 0.82 -17.55
CA LEU A 192 -18.37 2.10 -17.11
C LEU A 192 -19.74 2.43 -17.69
N ASP A 193 -20.22 1.70 -18.68
CA ASP A 193 -21.51 1.98 -19.34
C ASP A 193 -22.75 1.46 -18.57
N GLN A 194 -22.57 0.76 -17.44
CA GLN A 194 -23.68 0.24 -16.64
C GLN A 194 -24.13 1.16 -15.48
N LEU A 195 -23.54 2.33 -15.31
CA LEU A 195 -23.90 3.26 -14.23
C LEU A 195 -24.84 4.41 -14.67
N LYS A 196 -25.41 4.33 -15.89
CA LYS A 196 -26.39 5.31 -16.40
C LYS A 196 -27.79 4.71 -16.58
N ARG A 197 -28.23 3.87 -15.66
CA ARG A 197 -29.68 3.53 -15.55
C ARG A 197 -30.10 3.50 -14.10
#